data_b21079162d18cbacf3b0ac23256b45ed
#
_entry.id   b21079162d18cbacf3b0ac23256b45ed
#
_cell.length_a   1.000
_cell.length_b   1.000
_cell.length_c   1.000
_cell.angle_alpha   90.00
_cell.angle_beta   90.00
_cell.angle_gamma   90.00
#
_symmetry.space_group_name_H-M   'P 1'
#
loop_
_entity.id
_entity.type
_entity.pdbx_description
1 polymer ?
#
loop_
_entity_poly.entity_id
_entity_poly.type
_entity_poly.pdbx_seq_one_letter_code
_entity_poly.pdbx_strand_id
1 'polypeptide(L)'
;MISEEDKIMMETLYWWGIPTLFRCKNDPDPKNCDIALVGVPHSTGNGTTERDQHLGPRAVRNISAMLRRSHFDYKIDPWKDNKIHDLGDVPFPEANDNEKCIERISAFYDHIE
;
A
#
# COMPACT_ATOMS: atom_id res chain seq x y z
N MET A 1 8.46 3.82 -28.58
CA MET A 1 7.60 4.45 -27.57
C MET A 1 6.44 3.52 -27.24
N ILE A 2 6.16 3.33 -25.97
CA ILE A 2 5.12 2.41 -25.50
C ILE A 2 3.75 3.10 -25.58
N SER A 3 2.77 2.43 -26.17
CA SER A 3 1.40 2.96 -26.26
C SER A 3 0.69 2.90 -24.90
N GLU A 4 -0.44 3.62 -24.76
CA GLU A 4 -1.25 3.56 -23.54
C GLU A 4 -1.82 2.16 -23.31
N GLU A 5 -2.19 1.45 -24.39
CA GLU A 5 -2.67 0.07 -24.30
C GLU A 5 -1.58 -0.86 -23.77
N ASP A 6 -0.34 -0.68 -24.23
CA ASP A 6 0.79 -1.47 -23.74
C ASP A 6 1.04 -1.21 -22.26
N LYS A 7 0.95 0.05 -21.82
CA LYS A 7 1.13 0.40 -20.41
C LYS A 7 0.07 -0.27 -19.53
N ILE A 8 -1.19 -0.22 -19.95
CA ILE A 8 -2.29 -0.84 -19.22
C ILE A 8 -2.08 -2.35 -19.12
N MET A 9 -1.68 -2.98 -20.23
CA MET A 9 -1.40 -4.40 -20.25
C MET A 9 -0.25 -4.76 -19.31
N MET A 10 0.83 -3.98 -19.34
CA MET A 10 2.00 -4.22 -18.49
C MET A 10 1.67 -4.08 -17.02
N GLU A 11 0.78 -3.16 -16.65
CA GLU A 11 0.34 -2.98 -15.27
C GLU A 11 -0.46 -4.18 -14.72
N THR A 12 -0.96 -5.05 -15.60
CA THR A 12 -1.65 -6.26 -15.17
C THR A 12 -0.69 -7.43 -14.89
N LEU A 13 0.58 -7.29 -15.26
CA LEU A 13 1.57 -8.34 -15.06
C LEU A 13 2.10 -8.30 -13.64
N TYR A 14 1.95 -9.41 -12.91
CA TYR A 14 2.29 -9.46 -11.48
C TYR A 14 3.78 -9.24 -11.19
N TRP A 15 4.63 -9.48 -12.17
CA TRP A 15 6.10 -9.39 -12.03
C TRP A 15 6.68 -8.09 -12.58
N TRP A 16 5.84 -7.22 -13.14
CA TRP A 16 6.31 -6.00 -13.79
C TRP A 16 6.19 -4.78 -12.88
N GLY A 17 7.21 -3.94 -12.91
CA GLY A 17 7.19 -2.64 -12.22
C GLY A 17 7.43 -2.73 -10.73
N ILE A 18 7.09 -1.65 -10.04
CA ILE A 18 7.21 -1.54 -8.60
C ILE A 18 5.96 -2.14 -7.96
N PRO A 19 6.10 -3.07 -6.99
CA PRO A 19 4.94 -3.68 -6.35
C PRO A 19 4.11 -2.67 -5.58
N THR A 20 2.80 -2.69 -5.85
CA THR A 20 1.79 -1.97 -5.08
C THR A 20 0.74 -2.98 -4.63
N LEU A 21 -0.14 -2.56 -3.69
CA LEU A 21 -1.21 -3.44 -3.23
C LEU A 21 -2.16 -3.76 -4.38
N PHE A 22 -2.26 -5.03 -4.74
CA PHE A 22 -3.07 -5.54 -5.85
C PHE A 22 -2.81 -4.85 -7.20
N ARG A 23 -1.58 -4.36 -7.41
CA ARG A 23 -1.16 -3.64 -8.63
C ARG A 23 -1.95 -2.35 -8.87
N CYS A 24 -2.50 -1.75 -7.83
CA CYS A 24 -3.21 -0.49 -7.97
C CYS A 24 -2.24 0.68 -8.18
N LYS A 25 -2.77 1.82 -8.54
CA LYS A 25 -1.94 3.00 -8.77
C LYS A 25 -1.29 3.47 -7.48
N ASN A 26 0.00 3.77 -7.54
CA ASN A 26 0.70 4.44 -6.44
C ASN A 26 0.56 5.95 -6.62
N ASP A 27 -0.20 6.57 -5.76
CA ASP A 27 -0.41 8.01 -5.77
C ASP A 27 -0.49 8.48 -4.32
N PRO A 28 0.50 9.27 -3.84
CA PRO A 28 0.53 9.70 -2.45
C PRO A 28 -0.52 10.75 -2.07
N ASP A 29 -1.21 11.33 -3.05
CA ASP A 29 -2.22 12.35 -2.78
C ASP A 29 -3.58 11.71 -2.46
N PRO A 30 -4.08 11.81 -1.21
CA PRO A 30 -5.35 11.20 -0.82
C PRO A 30 -6.57 11.79 -1.54
N LYS A 31 -6.44 12.98 -2.12
CA LYS A 31 -7.54 13.64 -2.84
C LYS A 31 -7.87 12.95 -4.15
N ASN A 32 -6.94 12.16 -4.69
CA ASN A 32 -7.10 11.52 -6.01
C ASN A 32 -7.75 10.14 -5.94
N CYS A 33 -8.13 9.67 -4.77
CA CYS A 33 -8.72 8.33 -4.62
C CYS A 33 -10.00 8.35 -3.76
N ASP A 34 -10.81 7.32 -3.94
CA ASP A 34 -11.98 7.07 -3.10
C ASP A 34 -11.60 6.27 -1.85
N ILE A 35 -10.68 5.34 -2.01
CA ILE A 35 -10.17 4.48 -0.94
C ILE A 35 -8.65 4.55 -0.96
N ALA A 36 -8.06 4.90 0.17
CA ALA A 36 -6.61 4.97 0.34
C ALA A 36 -6.09 3.72 1.05
N LEU A 37 -5.10 3.07 0.46
CA LEU A 37 -4.38 1.97 1.09
C LEU A 37 -3.04 2.50 1.57
N VAL A 38 -2.72 2.25 2.83
CA VAL A 38 -1.51 2.79 3.47
C VAL A 38 -0.79 1.68 4.22
N GLY A 39 0.52 1.62 4.06
CA GLY A 39 1.35 0.73 4.85
C GLY A 39 1.85 1.42 6.11
N VAL A 40 1.96 0.67 7.20
CA VAL A 40 2.54 1.15 8.46
C VAL A 40 3.72 0.24 8.80
N PRO A 41 4.93 0.54 8.29
CA PRO A 41 6.12 -0.29 8.50
C PRO A 41 6.73 0.01 9.87
N HIS A 42 6.10 -0.50 10.92
CA HIS A 42 6.45 -0.20 12.31
C HIS A 42 6.71 -1.50 13.08
N SER A 43 7.82 -1.56 13.81
CA SER A 43 8.18 -2.71 14.64
C SER A 43 8.67 -2.35 16.03
N THR A 44 8.81 -1.08 16.34
CA THR A 44 9.26 -0.59 17.64
C THR A 44 8.15 -0.75 18.68
N GLY A 45 8.51 -1.00 19.92
CA GLY A 45 7.54 -1.13 21.02
C GLY A 45 7.14 -2.56 21.34
N ASN A 46 7.81 -3.56 20.77
CA ASN A 46 7.53 -4.98 21.01
C ASN A 46 8.23 -5.54 22.26
N GLY A 47 8.74 -4.69 23.13
CA GLY A 47 9.45 -5.12 24.34
C GLY A 47 10.78 -5.79 23.99
N THR A 48 10.99 -6.99 24.55
CA THR A 48 12.23 -7.75 24.34
C THR A 48 12.24 -8.60 23.08
N THR A 49 11.11 -8.68 22.37
CA THR A 49 11.00 -9.49 21.16
C THR A 49 10.83 -8.58 19.97
N GLU A 50 11.94 -8.05 19.48
CA GLU A 50 11.92 -7.31 18.24
C GLU A 50 11.75 -8.26 17.05
N ARG A 51 10.81 -7.96 16.18
CA ARG A 51 10.50 -8.77 15.01
C ARG A 51 10.46 -7.90 13.77
N ASP A 52 10.37 -8.53 12.61
CA ASP A 52 10.45 -7.84 11.32
C ASP A 52 9.10 -7.29 10.83
N GLN A 53 8.24 -6.81 11.75
CA GLN A 53 6.93 -6.26 11.38
C GLN A 53 7.02 -5.08 10.41
N HIS A 54 8.12 -4.32 10.47
CA HIS A 54 8.33 -3.21 9.52
C HIS A 54 8.45 -3.68 8.06
N LEU A 55 8.67 -4.97 7.83
CA LEU A 55 8.68 -5.54 6.49
C LEU A 55 7.30 -6.01 6.03
N GLY A 56 6.29 -5.91 6.89
CA GLY A 56 4.92 -6.37 6.61
C GLY A 56 4.32 -5.75 5.35
N PRO A 57 4.28 -4.42 5.24
CA PRO A 57 3.69 -3.80 4.06
C PRO A 57 4.34 -4.24 2.75
N ARG A 58 5.67 -4.34 2.72
CA ARG A 58 6.40 -4.81 1.53
C ARG A 58 6.02 -6.25 1.18
N ALA A 59 5.94 -7.12 2.18
CA ALA A 59 5.58 -8.51 1.97
C ALA A 59 4.15 -8.63 1.43
N VAL A 60 3.21 -7.86 1.97
CA VAL A 60 1.83 -7.85 1.50
C VAL A 60 1.75 -7.33 0.07
N ARG A 61 2.47 -6.26 -0.27
CA ARG A 61 2.51 -5.75 -1.63
C ARG A 61 3.02 -6.79 -2.62
N ASN A 62 4.10 -7.49 -2.27
CA ASN A 62 4.67 -8.50 -3.14
C ASN A 62 3.69 -9.64 -3.42
N ILE A 63 3.04 -10.18 -2.38
CA ILE A 63 2.12 -11.30 -2.57
C ILE A 63 0.81 -10.85 -3.23
N SER A 64 0.32 -9.67 -2.90
CA SER A 64 -0.93 -9.15 -3.46
C SER A 64 -0.84 -8.90 -4.96
N ALA A 65 0.35 -8.63 -5.48
CA ALA A 65 0.56 -8.44 -6.91
C ALA A 65 0.19 -9.70 -7.72
N MET A 66 0.24 -10.87 -7.09
CA MET A 66 -0.08 -12.14 -7.72
C MET A 66 -1.55 -12.54 -7.55
N LEU A 67 -2.31 -11.80 -6.77
CA LEU A 67 -3.67 -12.15 -6.41
C LEU A 67 -4.69 -11.48 -7.35
N ARG A 68 -5.87 -12.08 -7.40
CA ARG A 68 -6.99 -11.51 -8.15
C ARG A 68 -7.65 -10.39 -7.35
N ARG A 69 -8.13 -9.38 -8.05
CA ARG A 69 -8.85 -8.26 -7.45
C ARG A 69 -10.32 -8.59 -7.21
N SER A 70 -10.88 -9.51 -8.00
CA SER A 70 -12.28 -9.90 -7.88
C SER A 70 -12.49 -10.86 -6.73
N HIS A 71 -13.55 -10.64 -5.96
CA HIS A 71 -13.96 -11.56 -4.92
C HIS A 71 -14.64 -12.78 -5.56
N PHE A 72 -14.16 -13.98 -5.24
CA PHE A 72 -14.62 -15.20 -5.90
C PHE A 72 -16.11 -15.48 -5.63
N ASP A 73 -16.53 -15.38 -4.37
CA ASP A 73 -17.89 -15.72 -3.98
C ASP A 73 -18.91 -14.66 -4.39
N TYR A 74 -18.57 -13.38 -4.20
CA TYR A 74 -19.48 -12.27 -4.48
C TYR A 74 -19.36 -11.75 -5.91
N LYS A 75 -18.36 -12.19 -6.65
CA LYS A 75 -18.13 -11.80 -8.05
C LYS A 75 -18.09 -10.30 -8.26
N ILE A 76 -17.47 -9.57 -7.33
CA ILE A 76 -17.28 -8.13 -7.39
C ILE A 76 -15.81 -7.79 -7.49
N ASP A 77 -15.52 -6.69 -8.19
CA ASP A 77 -14.17 -6.13 -8.28
C ASP A 77 -14.22 -4.69 -7.79
N PRO A 78 -13.77 -4.43 -6.54
CA PRO A 78 -13.81 -3.09 -5.97
C PRO A 78 -13.00 -2.06 -6.77
N TRP A 79 -11.93 -2.48 -7.42
CA TRP A 79 -11.07 -1.59 -8.23
C TRP A 79 -11.73 -1.12 -9.51
N LYS A 80 -12.74 -1.82 -9.97
CA LYS A 80 -13.48 -1.45 -11.18
C LYS A 80 -14.35 -0.23 -10.96
N ASP A 81 -15.01 -0.15 -9.80
CA ASP A 81 -15.99 0.88 -9.50
C ASP A 81 -15.46 2.00 -8.59
N ASN A 82 -14.28 1.81 -8.02
CA ASN A 82 -13.68 2.75 -7.07
C ASN A 82 -12.24 3.06 -7.48
N LYS A 83 -11.82 4.28 -7.17
CA LYS A 83 -10.41 4.66 -7.28
C LYS A 83 -9.69 4.26 -5.99
N ILE A 84 -9.08 3.10 -6.01
CA ILE A 84 -8.32 2.57 -4.87
C ILE A 84 -6.84 2.75 -5.18
N HIS A 85 -6.16 3.61 -4.42
CA HIS A 85 -4.75 3.90 -4.64
C HIS A 85 -3.91 3.47 -3.44
N ASP A 86 -2.68 3.05 -3.73
CA ASP A 86 -1.67 2.78 -2.72
C ASP A 86 -0.91 4.09 -2.48
N LEU A 87 -1.09 4.69 -1.32
CA LEU A 87 -0.45 5.95 -0.96
C LEU A 87 1.00 5.77 -0.52
N GLY A 88 1.45 4.53 -0.40
CA GLY A 88 2.76 4.21 0.15
C GLY A 88 2.71 3.98 1.65
N ASP A 89 3.82 4.24 2.31
CA ASP A 89 3.97 3.95 3.73
C ASP A 89 4.05 5.23 4.56
N VAL A 90 3.62 5.13 5.82
CA VAL A 90 3.86 6.18 6.81
C VAL A 90 5.38 6.34 6.99
N PRO A 91 5.93 7.55 6.86
CA PRO A 91 7.37 7.75 7.05
C PRO A 91 7.76 7.74 8.53
N PHE A 92 8.83 7.01 8.84
CA PHE A 92 9.35 6.91 10.20
C PHE A 92 10.82 7.32 10.24
N PRO A 93 11.13 8.62 10.14
CA PRO A 93 12.54 9.06 10.24
C PRO A 93 13.14 8.79 11.61
N GLU A 94 12.33 8.71 12.68
CA GLU A 94 12.76 8.32 14.02
C GLU A 94 12.31 6.89 14.34
N ALA A 95 12.70 5.91 13.50
CA ALA A 95 12.18 4.55 13.57
C ALA A 95 12.40 3.83 14.91
N ASN A 96 13.43 4.22 15.64
CA ASN A 96 13.75 3.61 16.95
C ASN A 96 13.03 4.26 18.14
N ASP A 97 12.27 5.32 17.91
CA ASP A 97 11.53 6.04 18.94
C ASP A 97 10.04 5.75 18.80
N ASN A 98 9.52 4.88 19.68
CA ASN A 98 8.13 4.43 19.59
C ASN A 98 7.12 5.58 19.71
N GLU A 99 7.35 6.54 20.61
CA GLU A 99 6.43 7.66 20.79
C GLU A 99 6.37 8.53 19.54
N LYS A 100 7.53 8.80 18.93
CA LYS A 100 7.58 9.56 17.69
C LYS A 100 6.93 8.82 16.52
N CYS A 101 7.04 7.51 16.48
CA CYS A 101 6.34 6.69 15.49
C CYS A 101 4.83 6.83 15.63
N ILE A 102 4.30 6.80 16.84
CA ILE A 102 2.87 6.98 17.11
C ILE A 102 2.42 8.36 16.63
N GLU A 103 3.20 9.40 16.90
CA GLU A 103 2.91 10.76 16.43
C GLU A 103 2.88 10.84 14.90
N ARG A 104 3.81 10.14 14.24
CA ARG A 104 3.86 10.09 12.76
C ARG A 104 2.64 9.40 12.18
N ILE A 105 2.20 8.31 12.79
CA ILE A 105 1.01 7.60 12.34
C ILE A 105 -0.22 8.50 12.45
N SER A 106 -0.41 9.14 13.61
CA SER A 106 -1.54 10.06 13.81
C SER A 106 -1.53 11.21 12.82
N ALA A 107 -0.37 11.84 12.61
CA ALA A 107 -0.23 12.93 11.67
C ALA A 107 -0.53 12.52 10.24
N PHE A 108 -0.12 11.31 9.86
CA PHE A 108 -0.38 10.80 8.52
C PHE A 108 -1.88 10.58 8.28
N TYR A 109 -2.57 9.99 9.24
CA TYR A 109 -4.01 9.78 9.14
C TYR A 109 -4.79 11.09 9.15
N ASP A 110 -4.36 12.08 9.92
CA ASP A 110 -4.95 13.42 9.88
C ASP A 110 -4.81 14.05 8.49
N HIS A 111 -3.69 13.82 7.83
CA HIS A 111 -3.45 14.30 6.46
C HIS A 111 -4.41 13.65 5.45
N ILE A 112 -4.78 12.39 5.66
CA ILE A 112 -5.66 11.65 4.75
C ILE A 112 -7.12 12.10 4.91
N GLU A 113 -7.53 12.40 6.11
CA GLU A 113 -8.90 12.87 6.37
C GLU A 113 -9.15 14.28 5.76
#